data_4af199fa2530fd029a5b8f331ba3ddd7
#
_entry.id   4af199fa2530fd029a5b8f331ba3ddd7
#
_cell.length_a   1.000
_cell.length_b   1.000
_cell.length_c   1.000
_cell.angle_alpha   90.00
_cell.angle_beta   90.00
_cell.angle_gamma   90.00
#
_symmetry.space_group_name_H-M   'P 1'
#
loop_
_entity.id
_entity.type
_entity.pdbx_description
1 polymer ?
#
loop_
_entity_poly.entity_id
_entity_poly.type
_entity_poly.pdbx_seq_one_letter_code
_entity_poly.pdbx_strand_id
1 'polypeptide(L)'
;NSTQGDTRYQDSPVLSGVAELFEEIPELSSIGTPEQYSAYVLSIFPDSKVKDIVYHGTDKEFDKFLKNQAGYNLSKGRAFFFTKDKEDAKDYSESKTDLGIPLSGKERVLPVMLDIKSPHTSLLDVGQHTTEGEIAHYKKNKVDGLLLEDEESDYVYEYVVFEPEQIHILGNKNDIEGFKKFLGTEKFQTIP
;
A
#
# COMPACT_ATOMS: atom_id res chain seq x y z
N ASN A 1 3.75 29.76 -28.70
CA ASN A 1 3.17 29.68 -27.34
C ASN A 1 3.59 28.37 -26.74
N SER A 2 4.77 28.37 -26.09
CA SER A 2 5.19 27.23 -25.28
C SER A 2 4.26 27.20 -24.06
N THR A 3 3.39 26.22 -23.98
CA THR A 3 2.76 25.85 -22.73
C THR A 3 3.87 25.45 -21.78
N GLN A 4 4.21 26.34 -20.85
CA GLN A 4 5.08 26.02 -19.75
C GLN A 4 4.41 24.90 -19.00
N GLY A 5 5.00 23.68 -19.00
CA GLY A 5 4.46 22.52 -18.32
C GLY A 5 4.27 22.79 -16.83
N ASP A 6 3.36 22.07 -16.19
CA ASP A 6 3.16 22.14 -14.74
C ASP A 6 4.44 21.72 -14.02
N THR A 7 5.13 22.68 -13.38
CA THR A 7 6.40 22.47 -12.69
C THR A 7 6.28 22.24 -11.20
N ARG A 8 5.05 22.16 -10.69
CA ARG A 8 4.82 21.86 -9.27
C ARG A 8 5.42 20.50 -8.92
N TYR A 9 6.08 20.44 -7.78
CA TYR A 9 6.73 19.24 -7.24
C TYR A 9 7.88 18.68 -8.08
N GLN A 10 8.42 19.42 -9.07
CA GLN A 10 9.52 18.93 -9.94
C GLN A 10 10.78 18.51 -9.17
N ASP A 11 11.00 19.09 -7.99
CA ASP A 11 12.15 18.80 -7.12
C ASP A 11 11.80 17.78 -6.00
N SER A 12 10.57 17.27 -6.01
CA SER A 12 10.14 16.27 -5.03
C SER A 12 10.76 14.90 -5.33
N PRO A 13 11.15 14.15 -4.29
CA PRO A 13 11.62 12.78 -4.50
C PRO A 13 10.56 11.91 -5.16
N VAL A 14 10.99 11.04 -6.07
CA VAL A 14 10.13 9.99 -6.62
C VAL A 14 10.22 8.77 -5.73
N LEU A 15 9.07 8.30 -5.22
CA LEU A 15 9.01 7.10 -4.40
C LEU A 15 9.39 5.86 -5.21
N SER A 16 10.10 4.93 -4.57
CA SER A 16 10.38 3.62 -5.16
C SER A 16 9.08 2.93 -5.56
N GLY A 17 9.03 2.40 -6.78
CA GLY A 17 7.86 1.76 -7.37
C GLY A 17 6.99 2.68 -8.24
N VAL A 18 7.11 4.01 -8.14
CA VAL A 18 6.30 4.95 -8.95
C VAL A 18 6.66 4.88 -10.43
N ALA A 19 7.94 4.80 -10.78
CA ALA A 19 8.35 4.71 -12.18
C ALA A 19 7.75 3.48 -12.87
N GLU A 20 7.77 2.33 -12.21
CA GLU A 20 7.17 1.09 -12.70
C GLU A 20 5.65 1.23 -12.83
N LEU A 21 4.99 1.85 -11.85
CA LEU A 21 3.55 2.08 -11.89
C LEU A 21 3.14 2.97 -13.08
N PHE A 22 3.95 3.96 -13.44
CA PHE A 22 3.74 4.80 -14.62
C PHE A 22 3.91 4.04 -15.94
N GLU A 23 4.81 3.04 -15.98
CA GLU A 23 4.94 2.14 -17.12
C GLU A 23 3.74 1.19 -17.25
N GLU A 24 3.27 0.65 -16.14
CA GLU A 24 2.12 -0.28 -16.09
C GLU A 24 0.78 0.44 -16.37
N ILE A 25 0.65 1.69 -15.97
CA ILE A 25 -0.58 2.49 -16.09
C ILE A 25 -0.28 3.81 -16.82
N PRO A 26 -0.23 3.78 -18.16
CA PRO A 26 0.11 4.97 -18.96
C PRO A 26 -0.80 6.17 -18.74
N GLU A 27 -2.04 5.97 -18.27
CA GLU A 27 -2.98 7.05 -17.94
C GLU A 27 -2.41 8.01 -16.90
N LEU A 28 -1.58 7.54 -15.97
CA LEU A 28 -0.94 8.39 -14.95
C LEU A 28 -0.09 9.49 -15.59
N SER A 29 0.66 9.17 -16.65
CA SER A 29 1.49 10.13 -17.39
C SER A 29 0.69 11.23 -18.09
N SER A 30 -0.56 10.94 -18.41
CA SER A 30 -1.48 11.95 -19.02
C SER A 30 -2.00 12.96 -18.00
N ILE A 31 -1.92 12.64 -16.70
CA ILE A 31 -2.42 13.47 -15.60
C ILE A 31 -1.30 14.33 -15.03
N GLY A 32 -0.14 13.74 -14.77
CA GLY A 32 0.99 14.42 -14.15
C GLY A 32 2.29 13.64 -14.23
N THR A 33 3.29 14.12 -13.51
CA THR A 33 4.64 13.54 -13.45
C THR A 33 4.79 12.54 -12.31
N PRO A 34 5.82 11.67 -12.33
CA PRO A 34 6.15 10.81 -11.19
C PRO A 34 6.38 11.57 -9.89
N GLU A 35 6.99 12.75 -9.94
CA GLU A 35 7.20 13.64 -8.78
C GLU A 35 5.86 14.13 -8.21
N GLN A 36 4.95 14.55 -9.07
CA GLN A 36 3.60 14.98 -8.67
C GLN A 36 2.79 13.84 -8.08
N TYR A 37 2.87 12.65 -8.67
CA TYR A 37 2.21 11.46 -8.14
C TYR A 37 2.77 11.06 -6.78
N SER A 38 4.10 11.09 -6.61
CA SER A 38 4.74 10.82 -5.32
C SER A 38 4.29 11.79 -4.23
N ALA A 39 4.19 13.09 -4.55
CA ALA A 39 3.64 14.09 -3.64
C ALA A 39 2.18 13.79 -3.28
N TYR A 40 1.37 13.42 -4.27
CA TYR A 40 -0.02 13.04 -4.06
C TYR A 40 -0.16 11.85 -3.11
N VAL A 41 0.52 10.74 -3.37
CA VAL A 41 0.37 9.53 -2.54
C VAL A 41 0.88 9.72 -1.11
N LEU A 42 1.91 10.55 -0.91
CA LEU A 42 2.35 10.94 0.43
C LEU A 42 1.34 11.82 1.17
N SER A 43 0.46 12.53 0.45
CA SER A 43 -0.57 13.38 1.04
C SER A 43 -1.80 12.61 1.51
N ILE A 44 -1.98 11.36 1.08
CA ILE A 44 -3.16 10.53 1.42
C ILE A 44 -3.19 10.22 2.92
N PHE A 45 -2.05 9.81 3.48
CA PHE A 45 -1.88 9.52 4.89
C PHE A 45 -0.71 10.32 5.46
N PRO A 46 -0.88 11.64 5.68
CA PRO A 46 0.22 12.53 6.03
C PRO A 46 0.88 12.19 7.37
N ASP A 47 0.13 11.62 8.30
CA ASP A 47 0.62 11.27 9.64
C ASP A 47 1.12 9.82 9.74
N SER A 48 1.05 9.05 8.66
CA SER A 48 1.56 7.68 8.65
C SER A 48 3.07 7.64 8.87
N LYS A 49 3.52 6.69 9.65
CA LYS A 49 4.95 6.40 9.84
C LYS A 49 5.54 5.57 8.69
N VAL A 50 4.69 4.95 7.88
CA VAL A 50 5.08 4.21 6.68
C VAL A 50 4.90 5.11 5.47
N LYS A 51 6.00 5.47 4.83
CA LYS A 51 6.04 6.38 3.67
C LYS A 51 6.39 5.67 2.35
N ASP A 52 6.64 4.39 2.42
CA ASP A 52 6.96 3.56 1.25
C ASP A 52 5.69 2.97 0.63
N ILE A 53 5.75 2.74 -0.67
CA ILE A 53 4.79 1.87 -1.35
C ILE A 53 5.09 0.44 -0.92
N VAL A 54 4.05 -0.27 -0.49
CA VAL A 54 4.12 -1.69 -0.13
C VAL A 54 3.13 -2.50 -0.97
N TYR A 55 3.24 -3.82 -0.94
CA TYR A 55 2.56 -4.68 -1.90
C TYR A 55 1.76 -5.78 -1.22
N HIS A 56 0.63 -6.11 -1.81
CA HIS A 56 -0.22 -7.21 -1.41
C HIS A 56 -0.45 -8.18 -2.58
N GLY A 57 -0.05 -9.43 -2.39
CA GLY A 57 -0.33 -10.49 -3.36
C GLY A 57 -1.71 -11.10 -3.14
N THR A 58 -2.46 -11.30 -4.20
CA THR A 58 -3.79 -11.91 -4.14
C THR A 58 -4.11 -12.71 -5.39
N ASP A 59 -4.92 -13.76 -5.25
CA ASP A 59 -5.50 -14.54 -6.33
C ASP A 59 -6.96 -14.12 -6.63
N LYS A 60 -7.40 -13.00 -6.05
CA LYS A 60 -8.77 -12.49 -6.17
C LYS A 60 -8.80 -11.11 -6.81
N GLU A 61 -9.83 -10.86 -7.56
CA GLU A 61 -10.09 -9.54 -8.13
C GLU A 61 -10.97 -8.72 -7.19
N PHE A 62 -10.46 -7.57 -6.75
CA PHE A 62 -11.21 -6.61 -5.94
C PHE A 62 -10.61 -5.22 -6.06
N ASP A 63 -11.42 -4.20 -5.86
CA ASP A 63 -11.01 -2.78 -5.86
C ASP A 63 -10.96 -2.18 -4.46
N LYS A 64 -11.37 -2.95 -3.44
CA LYS A 64 -11.45 -2.50 -2.05
C LYS A 64 -11.21 -3.65 -1.10
N PHE A 65 -10.38 -3.43 -0.10
CA PHE A 65 -10.22 -4.36 1.01
C PHE A 65 -11.47 -4.38 1.90
N LEU A 66 -11.92 -5.57 2.27
CA LEU A 66 -13.10 -5.76 3.11
C LEU A 66 -12.73 -6.54 4.37
N LYS A 67 -13.28 -6.15 5.50
CA LYS A 67 -12.99 -6.75 6.81
C LYS A 67 -13.28 -8.26 6.85
N ASN A 68 -14.32 -8.72 6.17
CA ASN A 68 -14.68 -10.13 6.10
C ASN A 68 -13.76 -10.96 5.19
N GLN A 69 -12.88 -10.31 4.45
CA GLN A 69 -11.90 -10.94 3.57
C GLN A 69 -10.47 -10.81 4.12
N ALA A 70 -10.32 -10.20 5.29
CA ALA A 70 -9.04 -10.07 5.97
C ALA A 70 -8.56 -11.42 6.52
N GLY A 71 -7.28 -11.64 6.39
CA GLY A 71 -6.60 -12.80 6.93
C GLY A 71 -6.78 -14.07 6.13
N TYR A 72 -5.71 -14.82 5.99
CA TYR A 72 -5.72 -16.13 5.41
C TYR A 72 -5.60 -17.20 6.49
N ASN A 73 -6.63 -17.98 6.62
CA ASN A 73 -6.74 -19.38 7.05
C ASN A 73 -6.23 -19.89 8.39
N LEU A 74 -5.22 -19.38 9.03
CA LEU A 74 -4.64 -20.08 10.20
C LEU A 74 -4.80 -19.33 11.51
N SER A 75 -4.84 -18.04 11.46
CA SER A 75 -5.24 -17.21 12.58
C SER A 75 -6.62 -16.64 12.27
N LYS A 76 -7.57 -16.87 13.07
CA LYS A 76 -8.93 -16.30 12.97
C LYS A 76 -8.93 -14.77 13.16
N GLY A 77 -7.75 -14.16 13.12
CA GLY A 77 -7.56 -12.73 13.18
C GLY A 77 -7.86 -12.06 11.84
N ARG A 78 -8.51 -10.92 11.89
CA ARG A 78 -8.89 -10.14 10.72
C ARG A 78 -7.92 -8.98 10.51
N ALA A 79 -6.75 -9.30 9.97
CA ALA A 79 -5.72 -8.33 9.63
C ALA A 79 -5.37 -8.43 8.15
N PHE A 80 -4.70 -7.40 7.63
CA PHE A 80 -4.24 -7.32 6.25
C PHE A 80 -2.73 -7.23 6.24
N PHE A 81 -2.09 -7.97 5.30
CA PHE A 81 -0.66 -8.20 5.26
C PHE A 81 -0.05 -7.65 3.97
N PHE A 82 1.10 -7.00 4.11
CA PHE A 82 1.81 -6.36 3.01
C PHE A 82 3.30 -6.57 3.14
N THR A 83 4.00 -6.61 2.02
CA THR A 83 5.46 -6.68 1.98
C THR A 83 6.05 -5.50 1.21
N LYS A 84 7.28 -5.14 1.51
CA LYS A 84 8.02 -4.12 0.78
C LYS A 84 8.53 -4.63 -0.57
N ASP A 85 8.73 -5.94 -0.71
CA ASP A 85 9.20 -6.57 -1.93
C ASP A 85 8.04 -7.03 -2.81
N LYS A 86 8.02 -6.56 -4.06
CA LYS A 86 6.98 -6.91 -5.03
C LYS A 86 7.04 -8.39 -5.43
N GLU A 87 8.24 -8.98 -5.50
CA GLU A 87 8.42 -10.40 -5.83
C GLU A 87 7.89 -11.29 -4.71
N ASP A 88 8.13 -10.94 -3.44
CA ASP A 88 7.54 -11.67 -2.31
C ASP A 88 6.00 -11.64 -2.36
N ALA A 89 5.41 -10.50 -2.72
CA ALA A 89 3.96 -10.39 -2.88
C ALA A 89 3.46 -11.24 -4.04
N LYS A 90 4.22 -11.34 -5.13
CA LYS A 90 3.91 -12.20 -6.27
C LYS A 90 3.96 -13.67 -5.88
N ASP A 91 5.02 -14.11 -5.22
CA ASP A 91 5.17 -15.47 -4.73
C ASP A 91 4.00 -15.85 -3.81
N TYR A 92 3.58 -14.92 -2.96
CA TYR A 92 2.41 -15.13 -2.11
C TYR A 92 1.12 -15.29 -2.90
N SER A 93 0.90 -14.51 -3.97
CA SER A 93 -0.28 -14.63 -4.83
C SER A 93 -0.35 -16.00 -5.56
N GLU A 94 0.80 -16.58 -5.83
CA GLU A 94 0.96 -17.85 -6.54
C GLU A 94 1.16 -19.06 -5.59
N SER A 95 1.25 -18.85 -4.29
CA SER A 95 1.66 -19.86 -3.28
C SER A 95 0.80 -21.13 -3.26
N LYS A 96 -0.40 -21.08 -3.81
CA LYS A 96 -1.27 -22.27 -3.93
C LYS A 96 -0.71 -23.32 -4.88
N THR A 97 0.17 -22.94 -5.81
CA THR A 97 0.81 -23.89 -6.73
C THR A 97 1.73 -24.86 -5.99
N ASP A 98 2.32 -24.46 -4.88
CA ASP A 98 3.14 -25.31 -4.02
C ASP A 98 2.32 -26.46 -3.39
N LEU A 99 1.00 -26.26 -3.31
CA LEU A 99 0.04 -27.27 -2.87
C LEU A 99 -0.58 -28.07 -4.02
N GLY A 100 -0.05 -27.90 -5.25
CA GLY A 100 -0.59 -28.55 -6.47
C GLY A 100 -1.91 -27.97 -6.98
N ILE A 101 -2.30 -26.77 -6.52
CA ILE A 101 -3.50 -26.07 -6.98
C ILE A 101 -3.12 -25.20 -8.18
N PRO A 102 -3.77 -25.34 -9.36
CA PRO A 102 -3.45 -24.52 -10.53
C PRO A 102 -3.69 -23.04 -10.28
N LEU A 103 -2.92 -22.17 -10.95
CA LEU A 103 -3.17 -20.74 -10.97
C LEU A 103 -4.59 -20.45 -11.49
N SER A 104 -5.26 -19.48 -10.86
CA SER A 104 -6.61 -19.07 -11.23
C SER A 104 -6.63 -18.16 -12.47
N GLY A 105 -5.47 -17.59 -12.82
CA GLY A 105 -5.33 -16.55 -13.84
C GLY A 105 -5.75 -15.17 -13.33
N LYS A 106 -6.00 -15.03 -12.02
CA LYS A 106 -6.37 -13.77 -11.34
C LYS A 106 -5.30 -13.30 -10.35
N GLU A 107 -4.18 -14.01 -10.30
CA GLU A 107 -3.06 -13.66 -9.45
C GLU A 107 -2.55 -12.28 -9.83
N ARG A 108 -2.40 -11.43 -8.82
CA ARG A 108 -1.93 -10.07 -8.99
C ARG A 108 -1.27 -9.52 -7.74
N VAL A 109 -0.49 -8.49 -7.94
CA VAL A 109 0.15 -7.72 -6.87
C VAL A 109 -0.46 -6.32 -6.85
N LEU A 110 -0.95 -5.91 -5.70
CA LEU A 110 -1.54 -4.59 -5.49
C LEU A 110 -0.52 -3.69 -4.79
N PRO A 111 -0.08 -2.59 -5.42
CA PRO A 111 0.68 -1.55 -4.73
C PRO A 111 -0.27 -0.72 -3.86
N VAL A 112 0.14 -0.42 -2.62
CA VAL A 112 -0.68 0.33 -1.68
C VAL A 112 0.13 1.32 -0.85
N MET A 113 -0.54 2.33 -0.30
CA MET A 113 -0.07 3.13 0.82
C MET A 113 -0.82 2.73 2.09
N LEU A 114 -0.12 2.74 3.23
CA LEU A 114 -0.68 2.37 4.53
C LEU A 114 -0.73 3.54 5.49
N ASP A 115 -1.81 3.63 6.27
CA ASP A 115 -1.95 4.56 7.40
C ASP A 115 -1.60 3.84 8.71
N ILE A 116 -0.36 3.97 9.13
CA ILE A 116 0.12 3.46 10.42
C ILE A 116 0.75 4.61 11.19
N LYS A 117 0.07 5.08 12.22
CA LYS A 117 0.49 6.23 13.05
C LYS A 117 1.21 5.79 14.33
N SER A 118 0.82 4.66 14.87
CA SER A 118 1.36 4.11 16.11
C SER A 118 1.72 2.64 15.92
N PRO A 119 2.82 2.35 15.20
CA PRO A 119 3.23 0.98 14.95
C PRO A 119 3.79 0.30 16.20
N HIS A 120 3.62 -1.02 16.26
CA HIS A 120 4.39 -1.90 17.12
C HIS A 120 5.37 -2.70 16.27
N THR A 121 6.66 -2.60 16.60
CA THR A 121 7.70 -3.38 15.93
C THR A 121 7.89 -4.72 16.65
N SER A 122 7.94 -5.80 15.88
CA SER A 122 8.09 -7.15 16.40
C SER A 122 9.05 -7.97 15.55
N LEU A 123 9.81 -8.82 16.22
CA LEU A 123 10.66 -9.85 15.61
C LEU A 123 9.95 -11.20 15.49
N LEU A 124 8.70 -11.29 15.93
CA LEU A 124 7.95 -12.55 15.97
C LEU A 124 7.21 -12.80 14.66
N ASP A 125 7.05 -14.06 14.32
CA ASP A 125 6.30 -14.52 13.17
C ASP A 125 4.84 -14.01 13.18
N VAL A 126 4.40 -13.52 12.06
CA VAL A 126 3.05 -13.00 11.79
C VAL A 126 1.93 -13.91 12.28
N GLY A 127 2.08 -15.22 12.12
CA GLY A 127 1.09 -16.18 12.57
C GLY A 127 0.76 -16.10 14.07
N GLN A 128 1.65 -15.51 14.86
CA GLN A 128 1.49 -15.37 16.30
C GLN A 128 0.80 -14.05 16.71
N HIS A 129 0.68 -13.08 15.81
CA HIS A 129 0.23 -11.71 16.12
C HIS A 129 -1.10 -11.30 15.49
N THR A 130 -1.83 -12.25 14.91
CA THR A 130 -3.01 -11.93 14.12
C THR A 130 -4.31 -12.56 14.60
N THR A 131 -4.30 -13.13 15.80
CA THR A 131 -5.55 -13.59 16.42
C THR A 131 -6.43 -12.39 16.79
N GLU A 132 -7.74 -12.59 16.84
CA GLU A 132 -8.67 -11.52 17.26
C GLU A 132 -8.34 -10.94 18.63
N GLY A 133 -7.88 -11.79 19.56
CA GLY A 133 -7.48 -11.36 20.89
C GLY A 133 -6.25 -10.46 20.88
N GLU A 134 -5.26 -10.79 20.08
CA GLU A 134 -4.04 -9.98 19.93
C GLU A 134 -4.34 -8.65 19.23
N ILE A 135 -5.14 -8.65 18.17
CA ILE A 135 -5.58 -7.41 17.51
C ILE A 135 -6.33 -6.52 18.50
N ALA A 136 -7.24 -7.08 19.29
CA ALA A 136 -7.97 -6.34 20.33
C ALA A 136 -7.02 -5.76 21.38
N HIS A 137 -5.99 -6.51 21.78
CA HIS A 137 -4.95 -6.05 22.71
C HIS A 137 -4.16 -4.88 22.11
N TYR A 138 -3.72 -4.97 20.86
CA TYR A 138 -3.02 -3.88 20.19
C TYR A 138 -3.88 -2.62 20.10
N LYS A 139 -5.13 -2.75 19.66
CA LYS A 139 -6.06 -1.62 19.59
C LYS A 139 -6.32 -0.95 20.93
N LYS A 140 -6.48 -1.74 22.00
CA LYS A 140 -6.62 -1.24 23.37
C LYS A 140 -5.41 -0.41 23.80
N ASN A 141 -4.22 -0.77 23.35
CA ASN A 141 -2.97 -0.07 23.61
C ASN A 141 -2.65 1.00 22.58
N LYS A 142 -3.63 1.38 21.73
CA LYS A 142 -3.52 2.40 20.67
C LYS A 142 -2.46 2.10 19.61
N VAL A 143 -2.15 0.83 19.42
CA VAL A 143 -1.33 0.34 18.30
C VAL A 143 -2.26 0.11 17.10
N ASP A 144 -1.93 0.67 15.96
CA ASP A 144 -2.74 0.61 14.75
C ASP A 144 -2.10 -0.19 13.60
N GLY A 145 -0.92 -0.73 13.81
CA GLY A 145 -0.24 -1.58 12.84
C GLY A 145 0.99 -2.27 13.42
N LEU A 146 1.46 -3.28 12.72
CA LEU A 146 2.66 -4.02 13.07
C LEU A 146 3.72 -3.86 11.98
N LEU A 147 4.96 -3.67 12.40
CA LEU A 147 6.14 -3.74 11.56
C LEU A 147 6.95 -4.96 11.99
N LEU A 148 7.09 -5.94 11.09
CA LEU A 148 7.85 -7.14 11.38
C LEU A 148 9.25 -7.00 10.79
N GLU A 149 10.23 -6.96 11.68
CA GLU A 149 11.63 -6.76 11.36
C GLU A 149 12.41 -8.08 11.39
N ASP A 150 13.46 -8.11 10.58
CA ASP A 150 14.47 -9.15 10.63
C ASP A 150 15.33 -9.01 11.89
N GLU A 151 15.70 -10.11 12.54
CA GLU A 151 16.49 -10.10 13.78
C GLU A 151 17.92 -9.53 13.60
N GLU A 152 18.46 -9.61 12.37
CA GLU A 152 19.83 -9.21 12.09
C GLU A 152 19.95 -7.83 11.43
N SER A 153 18.80 -7.23 11.04
CA SER A 153 18.76 -5.95 10.36
C SER A 153 17.49 -5.18 10.72
N ASP A 154 17.52 -3.85 10.59
CA ASP A 154 16.32 -3.02 10.74
C ASP A 154 15.38 -3.10 9.52
N TYR A 155 15.50 -4.15 8.71
CA TYR A 155 14.68 -4.35 7.53
C TYR A 155 13.29 -4.84 7.91
N VAL A 156 12.27 -4.05 7.57
CA VAL A 156 10.87 -4.45 7.74
C VAL A 156 10.45 -5.29 6.54
N TYR A 157 10.24 -6.58 6.73
CA TYR A 157 9.81 -7.48 5.67
C TYR A 157 8.30 -7.57 5.53
N GLU A 158 7.54 -7.30 6.60
CA GLU A 158 6.08 -7.35 6.56
C GLU A 158 5.42 -6.25 7.37
N TYR A 159 4.32 -5.74 6.83
CA TYR A 159 3.47 -4.70 7.42
C TYR A 159 2.08 -5.28 7.65
N VAL A 160 1.50 -5.01 8.81
CA VAL A 160 0.16 -5.49 9.16
C VAL A 160 -0.70 -4.31 9.59
N VAL A 161 -1.90 -4.20 9.02
CA VAL A 161 -2.93 -3.25 9.46
C VAL A 161 -4.22 -3.98 9.80
N PHE A 162 -5.06 -3.34 10.59
CA PHE A 162 -6.23 -3.96 11.19
C PHE A 162 -7.56 -3.53 10.56
N GLU A 163 -7.57 -2.40 9.85
CA GLU A 163 -8.79 -1.84 9.27
C GLU A 163 -8.62 -1.52 7.78
N PRO A 164 -9.65 -1.75 6.96
CA PRO A 164 -9.61 -1.43 5.53
C PRO A 164 -9.32 0.05 5.23
N GLU A 165 -9.75 0.95 6.11
CA GLU A 165 -9.57 2.40 5.97
C GLU A 165 -8.09 2.83 6.05
N GLN A 166 -7.23 1.96 6.56
CA GLN A 166 -5.78 2.17 6.62
C GLN A 166 -5.08 1.87 5.29
N ILE A 167 -5.81 1.42 4.26
CA ILE A 167 -5.24 0.92 3.01
C ILE A 167 -5.74 1.75 1.85
N HIS A 168 -4.81 2.32 1.07
CA HIS A 168 -5.12 2.99 -0.19
C HIS A 168 -4.44 2.26 -1.35
N ILE A 169 -5.24 1.69 -2.25
CA ILE A 169 -4.74 0.97 -3.43
C ILE A 169 -4.31 1.99 -4.47
N LEU A 170 -3.10 1.83 -5.01
CA LEU A 170 -2.54 2.68 -6.04
C LEU A 170 -2.91 2.17 -7.45
N GLY A 171 -3.12 3.10 -8.36
CA GLY A 171 -3.36 2.80 -9.77
C GLY A 171 -4.76 2.32 -10.13
N ASN A 172 -5.67 2.19 -9.19
CA ASN A 172 -7.07 1.90 -9.48
C ASN A 172 -7.84 3.19 -9.83
N LYS A 173 -9.10 3.05 -10.21
CA LYS A 173 -9.93 4.19 -10.62
C LYS A 173 -10.03 5.28 -9.55
N ASN A 174 -10.20 4.90 -8.29
CA ASN A 174 -10.32 5.86 -7.19
C ASN A 174 -9.02 6.63 -6.97
N ASP A 175 -7.89 5.96 -7.08
CA ASP A 175 -6.57 6.58 -6.97
C ASP A 175 -6.31 7.56 -8.12
N ILE A 176 -6.60 7.16 -9.35
CA ILE A 176 -6.46 8.01 -10.53
C ILE A 176 -7.32 9.27 -10.40
N GLU A 177 -8.57 9.15 -9.99
CA GLU A 177 -9.45 10.29 -9.74
C GLU A 177 -8.94 11.18 -8.59
N GLY A 178 -8.38 10.58 -7.55
CA GLY A 178 -7.73 11.30 -6.45
C GLY A 178 -6.53 12.12 -6.92
N PHE A 179 -5.71 11.55 -7.79
CA PHE A 179 -4.57 12.25 -8.40
C PHE A 179 -5.00 13.44 -9.26
N LYS A 180 -6.02 13.27 -10.08
CA LYS A 180 -6.62 14.38 -10.85
C LYS A 180 -7.11 15.52 -9.95
N LYS A 181 -7.81 15.18 -8.87
CA LYS A 181 -8.32 16.17 -7.91
C LYS A 181 -7.19 16.88 -7.16
N PHE A 182 -6.16 16.16 -6.74
CA PHE A 182 -5.00 16.73 -6.07
C PHE A 182 -4.35 17.82 -6.93
N LEU A 183 -4.06 17.54 -8.19
CA LEU A 183 -3.49 18.52 -9.11
C LEU A 183 -4.47 19.63 -9.46
N GLY A 184 -5.75 19.34 -9.59
CA GLY A 184 -6.80 20.34 -9.85
C GLY A 184 -6.98 21.31 -8.69
N THR A 185 -7.00 20.83 -7.45
CA THR A 185 -7.14 21.67 -6.26
C THR A 185 -5.93 22.59 -6.07
N GLU A 186 -4.73 22.09 -6.27
CA GLU A 186 -3.50 22.89 -6.20
C GLU A 186 -3.45 24.00 -7.25
N LYS A 187 -4.07 23.80 -8.43
CA LYS A 187 -4.17 24.84 -9.46
C LYS A 187 -4.96 26.06 -9.02
N PHE A 188 -5.93 25.89 -8.13
CA PHE A 188 -6.75 27.00 -7.61
C PHE A 188 -6.09 27.74 -6.44
N GLN A 189 -5.13 27.15 -5.78
CA GLN A 189 -4.43 27.79 -4.65
C GLN A 189 -3.32 28.75 -5.08
N THR A 190 -2.90 28.72 -6.34
CA THR A 190 -1.83 29.58 -6.88
C THR A 190 -2.32 30.85 -7.55
N ILE A 191 -3.59 31.20 -7.44
CA ILE A 191 -4.13 32.46 -7.92
C ILE A 191 -4.10 33.45 -6.74
N PRO A 192 -3.24 34.48 -6.78
CA PRO A 192 -3.21 35.50 -5.75
C PRO A 192 -4.50 36.36 -5.75
#